data_0e88664791de0b79defc2dfd816c94a0
#
_entry.id   0e88664791de0b79defc2dfd816c94a0
#
_cell.length_a   1.000
_cell.length_b   1.000
_cell.length_c   1.000
_cell.angle_alpha   90.00
_cell.angle_beta   90.00
_cell.angle_gamma   90.00
#
_symmetry.space_group_name_H-M   'P 1'
#
loop_
_entity.id
_entity.type
_entity.pdbx_description
1 polymer ?
#
loop_
_entity_poly.entity_id
_entity_poly.type
_entity_poly.pdbx_seq_one_letter_code
_entity_poly.pdbx_strand_id
1 'polypeptide(L)' 'MHISGPQLKELTEVVEDTIEYFCDQQQVSGELAWTVLECLATAKIAELKGELASA' A
#
# COMPACT_ATOMS: atom_id res chain seq x y z
N MET A 1 -15.57 2.40 9.90
CA MET A 1 -14.23 3.03 9.97
C MET A 1 -14.07 4.07 8.88
N HIS A 2 -13.64 5.24 9.25
CA HIS A 2 -13.46 6.33 8.29
C HIS A 2 -12.03 6.81 8.24
N ILE A 3 -11.63 7.23 7.07
CA ILE A 3 -10.38 7.95 6.90
C ILE A 3 -10.74 9.35 6.43
N SER A 4 -10.19 10.39 7.05
CA SER A 4 -10.49 11.76 6.67
C SER A 4 -9.79 12.11 5.35
N GLY A 5 -10.23 13.21 4.71
CA GLY A 5 -9.57 13.68 3.50
C GLY A 5 -8.09 13.95 3.69
N PRO A 6 -7.70 14.70 4.75
CA PRO A 6 -6.27 14.92 5.03
C PRO A 6 -5.49 13.64 5.30
N GLN A 7 -6.08 12.67 5.99
CA GLN A 7 -5.42 11.39 6.24
C GLN A 7 -5.21 10.61 4.95
N LEU A 8 -6.22 10.60 4.09
CA LEU A 8 -6.13 9.92 2.80
C LEU A 8 -5.03 10.54 1.95
N LYS A 9 -4.98 11.87 1.91
CA LYS A 9 -3.96 12.59 1.15
C LYS A 9 -2.56 12.24 1.67
N GLU A 10 -2.38 12.27 2.98
CA GLU A 10 -1.09 11.96 3.59
C GLU A 10 -0.66 10.53 3.29
N LEU A 11 -1.57 9.58 3.45
CA LEU A 11 -1.25 8.18 3.16
C LEU A 11 -0.87 7.99 1.70
N THR A 12 -1.63 8.61 0.79
CA THR A 12 -1.35 8.55 -0.63
C THR A 12 0.05 9.09 -0.94
N GLU A 13 0.39 10.25 -0.39
CA GLU A 13 1.70 10.86 -0.62
C GLU A 13 2.83 10.01 -0.09
N VAL A 14 2.67 9.45 1.12
CA VAL A 14 3.69 8.59 1.72
C VAL A 14 3.92 7.35 0.87
N VAL A 15 2.83 6.71 0.42
CA VAL A 15 2.93 5.50 -0.40
C VAL A 15 3.58 5.82 -1.75
N GLU A 16 3.13 6.87 -2.41
CA GLU A 16 3.69 7.26 -3.71
C GLU A 16 5.18 7.59 -3.61
N ASP A 17 5.58 8.37 -2.61
CA ASP A 17 6.96 8.73 -2.39
C ASP A 17 7.83 7.49 -2.10
N THR A 18 7.31 6.58 -1.30
CA THR A 18 8.03 5.36 -0.94
C THR A 18 8.23 4.47 -2.16
N ILE A 19 7.20 4.29 -2.97
CA ILE A 19 7.29 3.46 -4.17
C ILE A 19 8.23 4.11 -5.19
N GLU A 20 8.13 5.41 -5.36
CA GLU A 20 8.99 6.14 -6.28
C GLU A 20 10.46 6.01 -5.88
N TYR A 21 10.74 6.18 -4.60
CA TYR A 21 12.10 6.03 -4.07
C TYR A 21 12.62 4.61 -4.30
N PHE A 22 11.79 3.61 -3.99
CA PHE A 22 12.16 2.22 -4.17
C PHE A 22 12.50 1.92 -5.64
N CYS A 23 11.63 2.37 -6.56
CA CYS A 23 11.85 2.14 -7.99
C CYS A 23 13.15 2.75 -8.47
N ASP A 24 13.46 3.95 -7.99
CA ASP A 24 14.67 4.64 -8.36
C ASP A 24 15.92 3.91 -7.83
N GLN A 25 15.88 3.50 -6.56
CA GLN A 25 17.01 2.84 -5.93
C GLN A 25 17.26 1.43 -6.46
N GLN A 26 16.19 0.70 -6.76
CA GLN A 26 16.28 -0.71 -7.16
C GLN A 26 16.20 -0.90 -8.66
N GLN A 27 16.04 0.15 -9.43
CA GLN A 27 15.91 0.09 -10.89
C GLN A 27 14.76 -0.82 -11.31
N VAL A 28 13.63 -0.71 -10.62
CA VAL A 28 12.40 -1.47 -10.88
C VAL A 28 11.39 -0.54 -11.54
N SER A 29 10.62 -1.05 -12.50
CA SER A 29 9.60 -0.24 -13.16
C SER A 29 8.47 0.10 -12.18
N GLY A 30 7.90 1.28 -12.34
CA GLY A 30 6.78 1.69 -11.50
C GLY A 30 5.59 0.76 -11.63
N GLU A 31 5.31 0.30 -12.85
CA GLU A 31 4.20 -0.63 -13.08
C GLU A 31 4.37 -1.92 -12.30
N LEU A 32 5.58 -2.47 -12.32
CA LEU A 32 5.86 -3.71 -11.58
C LEU A 32 5.72 -3.48 -10.08
N ALA A 33 6.30 -2.39 -9.57
CA ALA A 33 6.24 -2.11 -8.15
C ALA A 33 4.80 -1.94 -7.67
N TRP A 34 3.98 -1.21 -8.42
CA TRP A 34 2.58 -1.01 -8.06
C TRP A 34 1.78 -2.29 -8.14
N THR A 35 2.09 -3.17 -9.10
CA THR A 35 1.43 -4.48 -9.22
C THR A 35 1.73 -5.34 -7.99
N VAL A 36 2.98 -5.36 -7.56
CA VAL A 36 3.37 -6.09 -6.35
C VAL A 36 2.67 -5.50 -5.13
N LEU A 37 2.59 -4.18 -5.05
CA LEU A 37 1.90 -3.52 -3.94
C LEU A 37 0.42 -3.90 -3.89
N GLU A 38 -0.22 -3.99 -5.05
CA GLU A 38 -1.63 -4.40 -5.12
C GLU A 38 -1.81 -5.80 -4.55
N CYS A 39 -0.94 -6.74 -4.94
CA CYS A 39 -0.99 -8.10 -4.43
C CYS A 39 -0.73 -8.13 -2.91
N LEU A 40 0.24 -7.37 -2.45
CA LEU A 40 0.55 -7.28 -1.03
C LEU A 40 -0.62 -6.69 -0.24
N ALA A 41 -1.23 -5.64 -0.78
CA ALA A 41 -2.37 -5.00 -0.12
C ALA A 41 -3.55 -5.97 -0.01
N THR A 42 -3.82 -6.72 -1.06
CA THR A 42 -4.89 -7.71 -1.06
C THR A 42 -4.65 -8.77 0.02
N ALA A 43 -3.44 -9.28 0.09
CA ALA A 43 -3.06 -10.27 1.09
C ALA A 43 -3.17 -9.71 2.51
N LYS A 44 -2.70 -8.48 2.70
CA LYS A 44 -2.74 -7.83 4.01
C LYS A 44 -4.18 -7.59 4.47
N ILE A 45 -5.04 -7.15 3.57
CA ILE A 45 -6.45 -6.93 3.89
C ILE A 45 -7.11 -8.24 4.32
N ALA A 46 -6.84 -9.33 3.58
CA ALA A 46 -7.38 -10.64 3.91
C ALA A 46 -6.89 -11.11 5.29
N GLU A 47 -5.60 -10.89 5.58
CA GLU A 47 -5.02 -11.23 6.87
C GLU A 47 -5.69 -10.47 8.01
N LEU A 48 -5.87 -9.17 7.84
CA LEU A 48 -6.49 -8.34 8.86
C LEU A 48 -7.94 -8.71 9.09
N LYS A 49 -8.67 -9.03 8.02
CA LYS A 49 -10.05 -9.48 8.12
C LYS A 49 -10.13 -10.83 8.84
N GLY A 50 -9.18 -11.71 8.59
CA GLY A 50 -9.10 -13.00 9.24
C GLY A 50 -8.88 -12.85 10.74
N GLU A 51 -8.01 -11.92 11.14
CA GLU A 51 -7.78 -11.65 12.56
C GLU A 51 -9.03 -11.14 13.24
N LEU A 52 -9.76 -10.24 12.59
CA LEU A 52 -11.00 -9.72 13.14
C LEU A 52 -12.06 -10.82 13.26
N ALA A 53 -12.12 -11.72 12.29
CA ALA A 53 -13.08 -12.83 12.31
C ALA A 53 -12.73 -13.85 13.39
N SER A 54 -11.45 -13.97 13.73
CA SER A 54 -10.99 -14.92 14.75
C SER A 54 -11.20 -14.42 16.18
N ALA A 55 -11.36 -13.12 16.31
CA ALA A 55 -11.59 -12.53 17.62
C ALA A 55 -13.04 -12.70 18.08
#